data_111afc529b4c0094fd8bb600f830bf7e
#
_entry.id   111afc529b4c0094fd8bb600f830bf7e
#
_cell.length_a   1.000
_cell.length_b   1.000
_cell.length_c   1.000
_cell.angle_alpha   90.00
_cell.angle_beta   90.00
_cell.angle_gamma   90.00
#
_symmetry.space_group_name_H-M   'P 1'
#
loop_
_entity.id
_entity.type
_entity.pdbx_description
1 polymer ?
#
loop_
_entity_poly.entity_id
_entity_poly.type
_entity_poly.pdbx_seq_one_letter_code
_entity_poly.pdbx_strand_id
1 'polypeptide(L)'
;MSLADRVKQKRIELGLTQEQAAEKAGIRQQSWASIEDGKTKKPRNIVGISKALKCDPTWLMNGGPFMPLSDVNSRKVPLISYVQAGALAEKHPIDAFDGSFEYIMTDTDMSEFTFALRIEGDSMEPDFKEGDIIIVDPELEPIPGEFVVAKNGNNEATFKKYRPTFTDLTGRQHYELVPLNDDYPTINSSDRPLKIIGVMIEHRIYRRKR
;
A
#
# COMPACT_ATOMS: atom_id res chain seq x y z
N MET A 1 -27.88 -0.10 25.83
CA MET A 1 -27.49 -1.30 25.10
C MET A 1 -26.33 -1.96 25.83
N SER A 2 -26.47 -3.21 26.30
CA SER A 2 -25.41 -3.94 27.01
C SER A 2 -24.33 -4.46 26.06
N LEU A 3 -23.19 -4.95 26.59
CA LEU A 3 -22.19 -5.66 25.81
C LEU A 3 -22.80 -6.85 25.03
N ALA A 4 -23.63 -7.64 25.69
CA ALA A 4 -24.32 -8.79 25.09
C ALA A 4 -25.16 -8.39 23.86
N ASP A 5 -25.91 -7.31 23.99
CA ASP A 5 -26.75 -6.78 22.90
C ASP A 5 -25.90 -6.34 21.72
N ARG A 6 -24.80 -5.60 21.98
CA ARG A 6 -23.89 -5.12 20.91
C ARG A 6 -23.20 -6.26 20.18
N VAL A 7 -22.70 -7.26 20.91
CA VAL A 7 -22.07 -8.46 20.35
C VAL A 7 -23.04 -9.22 19.45
N LYS A 8 -24.25 -9.48 19.95
CA LYS A 8 -25.29 -10.20 19.23
C LYS A 8 -25.76 -9.45 17.97
N GLN A 9 -26.00 -8.14 18.11
CA GLN A 9 -26.42 -7.30 17.00
C GLN A 9 -25.37 -7.28 15.88
N LYS A 10 -24.10 -7.04 16.22
CA LYS A 10 -23.01 -7.00 15.24
C LYS A 10 -22.79 -8.34 14.55
N ARG A 11 -22.87 -9.45 15.29
CA ARG A 11 -22.78 -10.77 14.68
C ARG A 11 -23.90 -10.99 13.63
N ILE A 12 -25.14 -10.61 13.96
CA ILE A 12 -26.27 -10.75 13.05
C ILE A 12 -26.12 -9.83 11.83
N GLU A 13 -25.69 -8.57 12.01
CA GLU A 13 -25.40 -7.64 10.92
C GLU A 13 -24.36 -8.18 9.93
N LEU A 14 -23.38 -8.94 10.43
CA LEU A 14 -22.34 -9.57 9.61
C LEU A 14 -22.75 -10.94 9.05
N GLY A 15 -23.98 -11.41 9.32
CA GLY A 15 -24.49 -12.70 8.84
C GLY A 15 -23.77 -13.92 9.43
N LEU A 16 -23.10 -13.78 10.58
CA LEU A 16 -22.30 -14.85 11.19
C LEU A 16 -23.14 -15.69 12.16
N THR A 17 -22.87 -17.00 12.17
CA THR A 17 -23.33 -17.88 13.27
C THR A 17 -22.48 -17.64 14.52
N GLN A 18 -22.94 -18.07 15.69
CA GLN A 18 -22.14 -18.00 16.93
C GLN A 18 -20.83 -18.79 16.82
N GLU A 19 -20.85 -19.92 16.14
CA GLU A 19 -19.68 -20.76 15.90
C GLU A 19 -18.65 -20.06 15.01
N GLN A 20 -19.07 -19.52 13.87
CA GLN A 20 -18.20 -18.75 12.96
C GLN A 20 -17.60 -17.51 13.62
N ALA A 21 -18.39 -16.80 14.42
CA ALA A 21 -17.91 -15.64 15.15
C ALA A 21 -16.91 -15.99 16.24
N ALA A 22 -17.14 -17.10 16.95
CA ALA A 22 -16.22 -17.61 17.96
C ALA A 22 -14.88 -18.05 17.34
N GLU A 23 -14.93 -18.75 16.22
CA GLU A 23 -13.75 -19.18 15.46
C GLU A 23 -12.90 -17.97 15.02
N LYS A 24 -13.55 -16.97 14.39
CA LYS A 24 -12.88 -15.70 13.98
C LYS A 24 -12.27 -14.95 15.17
N ALA A 25 -12.90 -15.02 16.33
CA ALA A 25 -12.41 -14.37 17.57
C ALA A 25 -11.33 -15.21 18.29
N GLY A 26 -11.05 -16.44 17.85
CA GLY A 26 -10.12 -17.33 18.53
C GLY A 26 -10.58 -17.78 19.91
N ILE A 27 -11.91 -17.98 20.10
CA ILE A 27 -12.51 -18.46 21.33
C ILE A 27 -13.45 -19.63 21.09
N ARG A 28 -13.81 -20.37 22.16
CA ARG A 28 -14.79 -21.46 22.05
C ARG A 28 -16.22 -20.91 21.88
N GLN A 29 -17.06 -21.62 21.11
CA GLN A 29 -18.47 -21.26 20.90
C GLN A 29 -19.23 -21.06 22.23
N GLN A 30 -19.00 -21.93 23.23
CA GLN A 30 -19.63 -21.78 24.55
C GLN A 30 -19.27 -20.46 25.26
N SER A 31 -18.04 -19.98 25.06
CA SER A 31 -17.61 -18.69 25.58
C SER A 31 -18.31 -17.54 24.86
N TRP A 32 -18.49 -17.66 23.54
CA TRP A 32 -19.26 -16.71 22.75
C TRP A 32 -20.73 -16.65 23.22
N ALA A 33 -21.39 -17.80 23.34
CA ALA A 33 -22.76 -17.89 23.84
C ALA A 33 -22.92 -17.25 25.22
N SER A 34 -21.96 -17.49 26.14
CA SER A 34 -21.96 -16.87 27.48
C SER A 34 -21.86 -15.34 27.45
N ILE A 35 -21.21 -14.76 26.42
CA ILE A 35 -21.15 -13.30 26.24
C ILE A 35 -22.51 -12.78 25.75
N GLU A 36 -23.11 -13.40 24.72
CA GLU A 36 -24.42 -12.99 24.20
C GLU A 36 -25.55 -13.20 25.20
N ASP A 37 -25.45 -14.19 26.10
CA ASP A 37 -26.35 -14.41 27.23
C ASP A 37 -26.17 -13.41 28.39
N GLY A 38 -25.17 -12.52 28.30
CA GLY A 38 -24.86 -11.55 29.35
C GLY A 38 -24.19 -12.15 30.62
N LYS A 39 -23.87 -13.46 30.61
CA LYS A 39 -23.17 -14.14 31.72
C LYS A 39 -21.73 -13.65 31.87
N THR A 40 -21.08 -13.34 30.73
CA THR A 40 -19.71 -12.80 30.69
C THR A 40 -19.74 -11.31 30.38
N LYS A 41 -19.51 -10.47 31.40
CA LYS A 41 -19.52 -9.00 31.26
C LYS A 41 -18.18 -8.41 30.88
N LYS A 42 -17.06 -9.11 31.11
CA LYS A 42 -15.69 -8.68 30.79
C LYS A 42 -14.93 -9.84 30.13
N PRO A 43 -15.09 -10.08 28.83
CA PRO A 43 -14.39 -11.16 28.14
C PRO A 43 -12.87 -10.84 28.08
N ARG A 44 -12.04 -11.86 28.34
CA ARG A 44 -10.58 -11.73 28.32
C ARG A 44 -10.04 -11.39 26.92
N ASN A 45 -10.67 -11.92 25.86
CA ASN A 45 -10.25 -11.70 24.48
C ASN A 45 -11.14 -10.68 23.77
N ILE A 46 -11.35 -9.50 24.38
CA ILE A 46 -12.18 -8.45 23.78
C ILE A 46 -11.64 -7.97 22.43
N VAL A 47 -10.32 -7.96 22.26
CA VAL A 47 -9.66 -7.56 21.00
C VAL A 47 -9.96 -8.55 19.88
N GLY A 48 -9.90 -9.88 20.13
CA GLY A 48 -10.28 -10.90 19.15
C GLY A 48 -11.76 -10.82 18.79
N ILE A 49 -12.64 -10.57 19.77
CA ILE A 49 -14.09 -10.42 19.57
C ILE A 49 -14.37 -9.18 18.71
N SER A 50 -13.74 -8.04 19.03
CA SER A 50 -13.94 -6.80 18.28
C SER A 50 -13.45 -6.90 16.83
N LYS A 51 -12.31 -7.57 16.58
CA LYS A 51 -11.83 -7.87 15.24
C LYS A 51 -12.82 -8.74 14.47
N ALA A 52 -13.33 -9.82 15.08
CA ALA A 52 -14.33 -10.70 14.45
C ALA A 52 -15.62 -9.95 14.09
N LEU A 53 -15.98 -8.94 14.87
CA LEU A 53 -17.18 -8.11 14.70
C LEU A 53 -16.92 -6.80 13.93
N LYS A 54 -15.71 -6.57 13.45
CA LYS A 54 -15.31 -5.37 12.70
C LYS A 54 -15.69 -4.07 13.42
N CYS A 55 -15.42 -3.97 14.73
CA CYS A 55 -15.77 -2.80 15.55
C CYS A 55 -14.69 -2.47 16.56
N ASP A 56 -14.67 -1.22 17.02
CA ASP A 56 -13.72 -0.76 18.05
C ASP A 56 -13.96 -1.48 19.39
N PRO A 57 -12.89 -1.98 20.07
CA PRO A 57 -13.01 -2.67 21.35
C PRO A 57 -13.61 -1.79 22.44
N THR A 58 -13.32 -0.50 22.44
CA THR A 58 -13.82 0.46 23.43
C THR A 58 -15.32 0.68 23.25
N TRP A 59 -15.75 0.83 21.99
CA TRP A 59 -17.17 0.89 21.68
C TRP A 59 -17.89 -0.41 22.08
N LEU A 60 -17.28 -1.56 21.77
CA LEU A 60 -17.88 -2.85 22.09
C LEU A 60 -18.09 -3.01 23.61
N MET A 61 -17.13 -2.56 24.41
CA MET A 61 -17.19 -2.64 25.89
C MET A 61 -18.10 -1.60 26.52
N ASN A 62 -17.99 -0.34 26.11
CA ASN A 62 -18.56 0.79 26.84
C ASN A 62 -19.80 1.37 26.14
N GLY A 63 -20.00 1.09 24.85
CA GLY A 63 -21.01 1.78 24.03
C GLY A 63 -20.55 3.17 23.59
N GLY A 64 -21.47 4.02 23.22
CA GLY A 64 -21.18 5.34 22.65
C GLY A 64 -21.45 5.37 21.14
N PRO A 65 -20.96 6.40 20.41
CA PRO A 65 -21.07 6.43 18.95
C PRO A 65 -20.34 5.22 18.35
N PHE A 66 -20.96 4.56 17.38
CA PHE A 66 -20.35 3.42 16.71
C PHE A 66 -19.16 3.90 15.87
N MET A 67 -17.99 3.37 16.14
CA MET A 67 -16.81 3.53 15.30
C MET A 67 -16.52 2.20 14.63
N PRO A 68 -16.70 2.08 13.32
CA PRO A 68 -16.26 0.88 12.60
C PRO A 68 -14.75 0.73 12.79
N LEU A 69 -14.29 -0.50 13.04
CA LEU A 69 -12.88 -0.79 12.80
C LEU A 69 -12.70 -0.70 11.29
N SER A 70 -12.09 0.35 10.84
CA SER A 70 -11.56 0.37 9.47
C SER A 70 -10.63 -0.83 9.39
N ASP A 71 -10.88 -1.76 8.46
CA ASP A 71 -9.83 -2.67 8.02
C ASP A 71 -8.74 -1.76 7.44
N VAL A 72 -7.85 -1.29 8.30
CA VAL A 72 -6.59 -0.75 7.84
C VAL A 72 -5.87 -1.97 7.29
N ASN A 73 -6.10 -2.25 6.01
CA ASN A 73 -5.32 -3.21 5.25
C ASN A 73 -3.90 -2.63 5.11
N SER A 74 -3.22 -2.51 6.26
CA SER A 74 -1.83 -2.11 6.22
C SER A 74 -1.02 -3.22 5.55
N ARG A 75 -0.59 -2.97 4.34
CA ARG A 75 0.30 -3.86 3.59
C ARG A 75 1.76 -3.48 3.85
N LYS A 76 2.60 -4.49 3.83
CA LYS A 76 4.05 -4.31 3.88
C LYS A 76 4.55 -4.21 2.44
N VAL A 77 5.18 -3.08 2.14
CA VAL A 77 5.78 -2.82 0.83
C VAL A 77 7.30 -2.86 1.00
N PRO A 78 8.03 -3.67 0.23
CA PRO A 78 9.48 -3.74 0.33
C PRO A 78 10.12 -2.46 -0.17
N LEU A 79 11.07 -1.93 0.58
CA LEU A 79 11.93 -0.83 0.16
C LEU A 79 13.11 -1.41 -0.60
N ILE A 80 13.20 -1.11 -1.90
CA ILE A 80 14.24 -1.62 -2.80
C ILE A 80 15.14 -0.50 -3.32
N SER A 81 16.31 -0.85 -3.85
CA SER A 81 17.21 0.10 -4.51
C SER A 81 16.82 0.35 -5.97
N TYR A 82 17.35 1.42 -6.57
CA TYR A 82 17.16 1.70 -8.00
C TYR A 82 17.68 0.59 -8.90
N VAL A 83 18.76 -0.11 -8.52
CA VAL A 83 19.30 -1.26 -9.26
C VAL A 83 18.30 -2.43 -9.22
N GLN A 84 17.74 -2.73 -8.05
CA GLN A 84 16.71 -3.77 -7.92
C GLN A 84 15.44 -3.42 -8.70
N ALA A 85 15.00 -2.16 -8.65
CA ALA A 85 13.85 -1.70 -9.45
C ALA A 85 14.11 -1.85 -10.95
N GLY A 86 15.31 -1.54 -11.43
CA GLY A 86 15.70 -1.77 -12.83
C GLY A 86 15.62 -3.25 -13.24
N ALA A 87 15.96 -4.17 -12.35
CA ALA A 87 15.86 -5.61 -12.57
C ALA A 87 14.40 -6.12 -12.59
N LEU A 88 13.48 -5.51 -11.83
CA LEU A 88 12.05 -5.84 -11.87
C LEU A 88 11.44 -5.66 -13.25
N ALA A 89 11.95 -4.70 -14.04
CA ALA A 89 11.52 -4.51 -15.43
C ALA A 89 11.70 -5.76 -16.33
N GLU A 90 12.49 -6.74 -15.91
CA GLU A 90 12.76 -8.00 -16.61
C GLU A 90 11.92 -9.18 -16.13
N LYS A 91 10.85 -8.94 -15.34
CA LYS A 91 9.93 -9.95 -14.80
C LYS A 91 10.53 -10.89 -13.74
N HIS A 92 11.43 -10.40 -12.93
CA HIS A 92 11.83 -11.13 -11.72
C HIS A 92 10.87 -10.78 -10.58
N PRO A 93 10.18 -11.75 -9.95
CA PRO A 93 9.39 -11.49 -8.75
C PRO A 93 10.29 -10.90 -7.65
N ILE A 94 9.73 -10.03 -6.82
CA ILE A 94 10.46 -9.43 -5.68
C ILE A 94 11.08 -10.50 -4.79
N ASP A 95 10.43 -11.67 -4.66
CA ASP A 95 10.93 -12.83 -3.91
C ASP A 95 12.21 -13.47 -4.48
N ALA A 96 12.61 -13.10 -5.70
CA ALA A 96 13.86 -13.58 -6.31
C ALA A 96 15.11 -12.83 -5.82
N PHE A 97 14.92 -11.74 -5.09
CA PHE A 97 16.03 -11.01 -4.49
C PHE A 97 16.36 -11.62 -3.11
N ASP A 98 17.52 -12.25 -3.02
CA ASP A 98 18.05 -12.77 -1.75
C ASP A 98 18.52 -11.58 -0.89
N GLY A 99 17.72 -11.21 0.09
CA GLY A 99 18.05 -10.12 1.01
C GLY A 99 16.93 -9.82 2.02
N SER A 100 17.33 -9.38 3.20
CA SER A 100 16.39 -8.81 4.17
C SER A 100 16.00 -7.40 3.73
N PHE A 101 14.77 -7.24 3.24
CA PHE A 101 14.21 -5.92 2.91
C PHE A 101 13.79 -5.15 4.16
N GLU A 102 14.00 -3.84 4.14
CA GLU A 102 13.25 -2.93 4.96
C GLU A 102 11.83 -2.85 4.38
N TYR A 103 10.80 -2.88 5.24
CA TYR A 103 9.41 -2.81 4.79
C TYR A 103 8.77 -1.52 5.24
N ILE A 104 8.03 -0.90 4.33
CA ILE A 104 7.20 0.27 4.61
C ILE A 104 5.75 -0.20 4.79
N MET A 105 5.09 0.28 5.84
CA MET A 105 3.65 0.02 6.03
C MET A 105 2.85 1.09 5.31
N THR A 106 1.85 0.68 4.54
CA THR A 106 0.90 1.58 3.88
C THR A 106 -0.51 1.01 3.93
N ASP A 107 -1.51 1.85 3.81
CA ASP A 107 -2.94 1.53 3.76
C ASP A 107 -3.55 1.80 2.38
N THR A 108 -2.74 2.21 1.42
CA THR A 108 -3.16 2.49 0.05
C THR A 108 -3.60 1.21 -0.65
N ASP A 109 -4.69 1.29 -1.42
CA ASP A 109 -5.09 0.22 -2.33
C ASP A 109 -4.07 0.11 -3.46
N MET A 110 -3.49 -1.09 -3.64
CA MET A 110 -2.36 -1.29 -4.52
C MET A 110 -2.22 -2.75 -4.97
N SER A 111 -1.48 -2.97 -6.06
CA SER A 111 -1.17 -4.31 -6.56
C SER A 111 -0.23 -5.09 -5.64
N GLU A 112 -0.12 -6.42 -5.87
CA GLU A 112 0.78 -7.30 -5.13
C GLU A 112 2.26 -6.98 -5.40
N PHE A 113 2.57 -6.36 -6.54
CA PHE A 113 3.92 -6.08 -7.01
C PHE A 113 4.42 -4.69 -6.60
N THR A 114 3.64 -3.97 -5.81
CA THR A 114 3.99 -2.64 -5.32
C THR A 114 5.26 -2.66 -4.49
N PHE A 115 6.14 -1.70 -4.73
CA PHE A 115 7.40 -1.54 -4.02
C PHE A 115 7.63 -0.08 -3.62
N ALA A 116 8.52 0.15 -2.68
CA ALA A 116 8.97 1.48 -2.27
C ALA A 116 10.39 1.74 -2.75
N LEU A 117 10.68 3.00 -3.09
CA LEU A 117 12.02 3.50 -3.41
C LEU A 117 12.35 4.70 -2.54
N ARG A 118 13.61 4.80 -2.13
CA ARG A 118 14.15 6.01 -1.52
C ARG A 118 14.72 6.90 -2.62
N ILE A 119 14.30 8.16 -2.70
CA ILE A 119 14.78 9.10 -3.70
C ILE A 119 16.28 9.36 -3.50
N GLU A 120 17.02 9.28 -4.58
CA GLU A 120 18.44 9.57 -4.67
C GLU A 120 18.65 10.74 -5.66
N GLY A 121 19.50 11.70 -5.25
CA GLY A 121 19.80 12.91 -6.02
C GLY A 121 18.66 13.93 -6.02
N ASP A 122 18.86 15.00 -6.78
CA ASP A 122 18.07 16.23 -6.75
C ASP A 122 17.34 16.55 -8.07
N SER A 123 17.34 15.60 -9.02
CA SER A 123 16.73 15.82 -10.35
C SER A 123 15.21 16.05 -10.32
N MET A 124 14.56 15.76 -9.20
CA MET A 124 13.12 15.94 -8.98
C MET A 124 12.80 16.99 -7.93
N GLU A 125 13.79 17.80 -7.51
CA GLU A 125 13.55 18.97 -6.69
C GLU A 125 12.78 20.07 -7.48
N PRO A 126 12.00 20.89 -6.80
CA PRO A 126 11.86 21.04 -5.36
C PRO A 126 10.85 20.11 -4.69
N ASP A 127 9.99 19.41 -5.45
CA ASP A 127 8.85 18.67 -4.92
C ASP A 127 9.26 17.36 -4.24
N PHE A 128 10.29 16.71 -4.78
CA PHE A 128 10.82 15.45 -4.27
C PHE A 128 12.29 15.62 -3.90
N LYS A 129 12.62 15.37 -2.64
CA LYS A 129 13.97 15.56 -2.12
C LYS A 129 14.68 14.25 -1.87
N GLU A 130 16.01 14.28 -1.93
CA GLU A 130 16.82 13.12 -1.56
C GLU A 130 16.47 12.61 -0.16
N GLY A 131 16.24 11.30 -0.09
CA GLY A 131 15.85 10.59 1.13
C GLY A 131 14.35 10.50 1.39
N ASP A 132 13.50 11.19 0.62
CA ASP A 132 12.07 10.94 0.61
C ASP A 132 11.78 9.52 0.09
N ILE A 133 10.62 8.96 0.43
CA ILE A 133 10.21 7.63 -0.03
C ILE A 133 9.01 7.77 -0.95
N ILE A 134 9.06 7.10 -2.08
CA ILE A 134 7.92 6.94 -2.97
C ILE A 134 7.45 5.48 -2.99
N ILE A 135 6.13 5.28 -3.13
CA ILE A 135 5.53 3.96 -3.33
C ILE A 135 5.08 3.90 -4.78
N VAL A 136 5.44 2.82 -5.45
CA VAL A 136 5.31 2.64 -6.89
C VAL A 136 4.54 1.36 -7.19
N ASP A 137 3.48 1.47 -8.00
CA ASP A 137 2.67 0.34 -8.44
C ASP A 137 2.99 0.00 -9.91
N PRO A 138 3.53 -1.20 -10.19
CA PRO A 138 3.88 -1.64 -11.54
C PRO A 138 2.70 -2.01 -12.44
N GLU A 139 1.52 -2.24 -11.87
CA GLU A 139 0.35 -2.64 -12.65
C GLU A 139 -0.44 -1.46 -13.23
N LEU A 140 -0.11 -0.24 -12.79
CA LEU A 140 -0.75 0.96 -13.30
C LEU A 140 -0.11 1.45 -14.60
N GLU A 141 -0.95 1.82 -15.56
CA GLU A 141 -0.52 2.54 -16.75
C GLU A 141 -0.47 4.04 -16.46
N PRO A 142 0.63 4.73 -16.82
CA PRO A 142 0.78 6.14 -16.51
C PRO A 142 -0.14 7.01 -17.36
N ILE A 143 -0.75 8.01 -16.74
CA ILE A 143 -1.45 9.09 -17.41
C ILE A 143 -0.60 10.36 -17.48
N PRO A 144 -0.90 11.30 -18.41
CA PRO A 144 -0.11 12.52 -18.58
C PRO A 144 0.05 13.31 -17.29
N GLY A 145 1.30 13.62 -16.92
CA GLY A 145 1.62 14.42 -15.75
C GLY A 145 1.93 13.62 -14.47
N GLU A 146 1.69 12.33 -14.46
CA GLU A 146 2.08 11.46 -13.34
C GLU A 146 3.59 11.26 -13.24
N PHE A 147 4.02 10.79 -12.08
CA PHE A 147 5.41 10.47 -11.81
C PHE A 147 5.63 8.97 -11.93
N VAL A 148 6.68 8.59 -12.65
CA VAL A 148 6.97 7.18 -12.95
C VAL A 148 8.40 6.82 -12.60
N VAL A 149 8.59 5.56 -12.27
CA VAL A 149 9.90 4.93 -12.27
C VAL A 149 10.06 4.22 -13.61
N ALA A 150 11.15 4.49 -14.31
CA ALA A 150 11.45 3.91 -15.60
C ALA A 150 12.91 3.42 -15.65
N LYS A 151 13.14 2.35 -16.43
CA LYS A 151 14.47 1.83 -16.72
C LYS A 151 15.03 2.56 -17.94
N ASN A 152 16.26 3.05 -17.81
CA ASN A 152 17.04 3.52 -18.94
C ASN A 152 17.84 2.36 -19.56
N GLY A 153 18.43 2.56 -20.73
CA GLY A 153 19.16 1.53 -21.44
C GLY A 153 20.34 0.88 -20.71
N ASN A 154 20.77 1.44 -19.57
CA ASN A 154 21.89 0.98 -18.76
C ASN A 154 21.48 0.14 -17.52
N ASN A 155 20.28 -0.39 -17.49
CA ASN A 155 19.71 -1.14 -16.35
C ASN A 155 19.51 -0.35 -15.06
N GLU A 156 19.61 0.97 -15.09
CA GLU A 156 19.35 1.82 -13.95
C GLU A 156 17.92 2.36 -14.01
N ALA A 157 17.24 2.31 -12.88
CA ALA A 157 15.96 2.97 -12.75
C ALA A 157 16.15 4.48 -12.59
N THR A 158 15.16 5.25 -13.04
CA THR A 158 15.10 6.71 -12.84
C THR A 158 13.67 7.11 -12.50
N PHE A 159 13.51 8.10 -11.64
CA PHE A 159 12.22 8.66 -11.25
C PHE A 159 12.01 10.01 -11.93
N LYS A 160 10.93 10.16 -12.72
CA LYS A 160 10.67 11.35 -13.53
C LYS A 160 9.17 11.58 -13.73
N LYS A 161 8.80 12.75 -14.20
CA LYS A 161 7.44 13.07 -14.64
C LYS A 161 7.21 12.51 -16.04
N TYR A 162 6.10 11.79 -16.22
CA TYR A 162 5.68 11.22 -17.50
C TYR A 162 4.98 12.27 -18.35
N ARG A 163 5.42 12.40 -19.60
CA ARG A 163 4.80 13.26 -20.62
C ARG A 163 4.70 12.51 -21.94
N PRO A 164 3.52 12.05 -22.35
CA PRO A 164 3.34 11.45 -23.69
C PRO A 164 3.56 12.51 -24.76
N THR A 165 4.13 12.09 -25.91
CA THR A 165 4.42 12.98 -27.04
C THR A 165 3.58 12.60 -28.25
N PHE A 166 4.02 11.64 -29.07
CA PHE A 166 3.34 11.25 -30.28
C PHE A 166 3.24 9.73 -30.39
N THR A 167 2.33 9.27 -31.24
CA THR A 167 2.25 7.86 -31.63
C THR A 167 2.86 7.72 -33.01
N ASP A 168 3.80 6.79 -33.17
CA ASP A 168 4.42 6.53 -34.44
C ASP A 168 3.52 5.72 -35.40
N LEU A 169 3.97 5.53 -36.66
CA LEU A 169 3.22 4.81 -37.67
C LEU A 169 3.00 3.32 -37.34
N THR A 170 3.73 2.78 -36.35
CA THR A 170 3.58 1.40 -35.89
C THR A 170 2.55 1.29 -34.76
N GLY A 171 1.99 2.40 -34.30
CA GLY A 171 1.06 2.47 -33.18
C GLY A 171 1.75 2.55 -31.81
N ARG A 172 3.07 2.71 -31.76
CA ARG A 172 3.81 2.84 -30.50
C ARG A 172 3.72 4.28 -29.98
N GLN A 173 3.27 4.42 -28.72
CA GLN A 173 3.26 5.69 -28.02
C GLN A 173 4.68 6.06 -27.58
N HIS A 174 5.16 7.22 -28.00
CA HIS A 174 6.39 7.84 -27.52
C HIS A 174 6.11 8.78 -26.36
N TYR A 175 7.10 8.93 -25.47
CA TYR A 175 6.98 9.77 -24.28
C TYR A 175 8.33 10.33 -23.86
N GLU A 176 8.25 11.31 -23.02
CA GLU A 176 9.38 11.95 -22.36
C GLU A 176 9.32 11.72 -20.85
N LEU A 177 10.48 11.54 -20.26
CA LEU A 177 10.70 11.54 -18.83
C LEU A 177 11.33 12.88 -18.44
N VAL A 178 10.51 13.73 -17.82
CA VAL A 178 10.85 15.12 -17.54
C VAL A 178 11.28 15.26 -16.09
N PRO A 179 12.51 15.76 -15.81
CA PRO A 179 12.90 16.16 -14.47
C PRO A 179 12.09 17.38 -14.01
N LEU A 180 12.00 17.62 -12.70
CA LEU A 180 11.46 18.87 -12.16
C LEU A 180 12.55 19.91 -11.95
N ASN A 181 13.79 19.48 -11.79
CA ASN A 181 14.96 20.35 -11.73
C ASN A 181 15.49 20.62 -13.14
N ASP A 182 15.44 21.87 -13.57
CA ASP A 182 15.83 22.32 -14.92
C ASP A 182 17.31 22.11 -15.25
N ASP A 183 18.15 21.83 -14.24
CA ASP A 183 19.58 21.50 -14.45
C ASP A 183 19.77 20.12 -15.09
N TYR A 184 18.72 19.31 -15.15
CA TYR A 184 18.75 17.97 -15.71
C TYR A 184 18.03 17.87 -17.04
N PRO A 185 18.57 17.10 -18.01
CA PRO A 185 17.95 16.96 -19.32
C PRO A 185 16.70 16.05 -19.28
N THR A 186 15.71 16.38 -20.09
CA THR A 186 14.60 15.51 -20.44
C THR A 186 15.11 14.28 -21.22
N ILE A 187 14.55 13.12 -20.94
CA ILE A 187 14.92 11.86 -21.59
C ILE A 187 13.79 11.44 -22.52
N ASN A 188 14.08 11.27 -23.81
CA ASN A 188 13.09 10.88 -24.82
C ASN A 188 13.12 9.39 -25.13
N SER A 189 11.95 8.76 -25.22
CA SER A 189 11.81 7.36 -25.60
C SER A 189 12.07 7.09 -27.11
N SER A 190 12.12 8.15 -27.91
CA SER A 190 12.55 8.08 -29.31
C SER A 190 14.06 7.92 -29.47
N ASP A 191 14.84 8.45 -28.53
CA ASP A 191 16.29 8.53 -28.62
C ASP A 191 17.00 7.31 -28.02
N ARG A 192 16.33 6.67 -27.06
CA ARG A 192 16.86 5.49 -26.37
C ARG A 192 15.73 4.59 -25.87
N PRO A 193 15.99 3.28 -25.72
CA PRO A 193 15.00 2.39 -25.15
C PRO A 193 14.71 2.76 -23.71
N LEU A 194 13.48 3.10 -23.44
CA LEU A 194 12.94 3.34 -22.10
C LEU A 194 11.81 2.35 -21.82
N LYS A 195 11.75 1.86 -20.59
CA LYS A 195 10.67 1.00 -20.13
C LYS A 195 10.15 1.52 -18.80
N ILE A 196 8.86 1.83 -18.74
CA ILE A 196 8.21 2.18 -17.47
C ILE A 196 8.13 0.94 -16.60
N ILE A 197 8.52 1.07 -15.35
CA ILE A 197 8.50 0.03 -14.31
C ILE A 197 7.21 0.12 -13.51
N GLY A 198 6.75 1.35 -13.21
CA GLY A 198 5.52 1.58 -12.49
C GLY A 198 5.24 3.05 -12.25
N VAL A 199 4.06 3.32 -11.72
CA VAL A 199 3.54 4.66 -11.43
C VAL A 199 3.62 4.92 -9.93
N MET A 200 4.05 6.11 -9.54
CA MET A 200 4.05 6.55 -8.15
C MET A 200 2.62 6.77 -7.66
N ILE A 201 2.25 6.11 -6.56
CA ILE A 201 0.94 6.24 -5.93
C ILE A 201 0.98 6.99 -4.60
N GLU A 202 2.15 7.06 -3.97
CA GLU A 202 2.30 7.73 -2.67
C GLU A 202 3.69 8.35 -2.55
N HIS A 203 3.78 9.53 -1.90
CA HIS A 203 5.02 10.22 -1.57
C HIS A 203 5.08 10.48 -0.06
N ARG A 204 6.17 10.06 0.60
CA ARG A 204 6.40 10.25 2.03
C ARG A 204 7.59 11.13 2.31
N ILE A 205 7.34 12.20 3.02
CA ILE A 205 8.33 13.19 3.42
C ILE A 205 8.66 13.01 4.90
N TYR A 206 9.91 12.67 5.21
CA TYR A 206 10.39 12.60 6.59
C TYR A 206 11.12 13.88 6.96
N ARG A 207 10.42 14.83 7.62
CA ARG A 207 10.99 16.14 8.00
C ARG A 207 12.11 16.04 9.05
N ARG A 208 12.22 14.94 9.76
CA ARG A 208 13.27 14.67 10.74
C ARG A 208 13.92 13.34 10.44
N LYS A 209 15.14 13.38 9.89
CA LYS A 209 16.00 12.19 9.80
C LYS A 209 16.46 11.83 11.23
N ARG A 210 16.23 10.60 11.67
CA ARG A 210 16.76 10.06 12.93
C ARG A 210 18.08 9.40 12.68
#